data_eca2a18435e72cfba116d70a6605cfea
#
_entry.id   eca2a18435e72cfba116d70a6605cfea
#
_cell.length_a   1.000
_cell.length_b   1.000
_cell.length_c   1.000
_cell.angle_alpha   90.00
_cell.angle_beta   90.00
_cell.angle_gamma   90.00
#
_symmetry.space_group_name_H-M   'P 1'
#
loop_
_entity.id
_entity.type
_entity.pdbx_description
1 polymer ?
#
loop_
_entity_poly.entity_id
_entity_poly.type
_entity_poly.pdbx_seq_one_letter_code
_entity_poly.pdbx_strand_id
1 'polypeptide(L)'
;MTTQEILEAARAAKQAVALASSRTRQSVLERMADALCAPDSVEAILAANAEDIAAAKGHISDVMLDRLALTPERIGAMAKGILEVAALPDPVGAVLNRVERPNGLVIEKTAVP
;
A
#
# COMPACT_ATOMS: atom_id res chain seq x y z
N MET A 1 11.47 -12.95 11.10
CA MET A 1 11.82 -12.50 9.73
C MET A 1 12.80 -11.33 9.85
N THR A 2 13.98 -11.46 9.27
CA THR A 2 14.98 -10.38 9.28
C THR A 2 14.67 -9.33 8.21
N THR A 3 15.22 -8.13 8.33
CA THR A 3 15.08 -7.08 7.32
C THR A 3 15.53 -7.55 5.94
N GLN A 4 16.60 -8.33 5.86
CA GLN A 4 17.11 -8.87 4.60
C GLN A 4 16.10 -9.83 3.96
N GLU A 5 15.52 -10.76 4.71
CA GLU A 5 14.49 -11.68 4.22
C GLU A 5 13.26 -10.93 3.68
N ILE A 6 12.84 -9.84 4.34
CA ILE A 6 11.74 -8.98 3.88
C ILE A 6 12.10 -8.34 2.53
N LEU A 7 13.31 -7.79 2.39
CA LEU A 7 13.75 -7.15 1.15
C LEU A 7 13.90 -8.14 0.00
N GLU A 8 14.38 -9.35 0.26
CA GLU A 8 14.47 -10.44 -0.72
C GLU A 8 13.09 -10.89 -1.20
N ALA A 9 12.14 -11.06 -0.27
CA ALA A 9 10.74 -11.37 -0.61
C ALA A 9 10.08 -10.26 -1.44
N ALA A 10 10.29 -9.00 -1.08
CA ALA A 10 9.80 -7.86 -1.86
C ALA A 10 10.41 -7.81 -3.27
N ARG A 11 11.71 -8.09 -3.39
CA ARG A 11 12.39 -8.18 -4.69
C ARG A 11 11.83 -9.30 -5.56
N ALA A 12 11.55 -10.47 -4.98
CA ALA A 12 10.95 -11.60 -5.69
C ALA A 12 9.53 -11.28 -6.18
N ALA A 13 8.74 -10.53 -5.41
CA ALA A 13 7.38 -10.11 -5.77
C ALA A 13 7.32 -9.02 -6.84
N LYS A 14 8.40 -8.27 -7.07
CA LYS A 14 8.43 -7.09 -7.96
C LYS A 14 7.86 -7.37 -9.35
N GLN A 15 8.27 -8.46 -9.99
CA GLN A 15 7.84 -8.79 -11.36
C GLN A 15 6.35 -9.11 -11.42
N ALA A 16 5.83 -9.86 -10.47
CA ALA A 16 4.42 -10.21 -10.43
C ALA A 16 3.54 -8.96 -10.28
N VAL A 17 3.95 -8.00 -9.43
CA VAL A 17 3.23 -6.73 -9.24
C VAL A 17 3.31 -5.85 -10.49
N ALA A 18 4.49 -5.77 -11.13
CA ALA A 18 4.70 -4.98 -12.35
C ALA A 18 3.83 -5.47 -13.53
N LEU A 19 3.64 -6.79 -13.65
CA LEU A 19 2.86 -7.41 -14.72
C LEU A 19 1.38 -7.56 -14.37
N ALA A 20 0.96 -7.26 -13.14
CA ALA A 20 -0.43 -7.33 -12.73
C ALA A 20 -1.29 -6.33 -13.52
N SER A 21 -2.53 -6.70 -13.83
CA SER A 21 -3.48 -5.77 -14.45
C SER A 21 -3.88 -4.65 -13.48
N SER A 22 -4.35 -3.51 -14.00
CA SER A 22 -4.91 -2.41 -13.18
C SER A 22 -6.02 -2.92 -12.26
N ARG A 23 -6.90 -3.78 -12.77
CA ARG A 23 -7.97 -4.39 -11.98
C ARG A 23 -7.42 -5.25 -10.84
N THR A 24 -6.35 -6.02 -11.10
CA THR A 24 -5.71 -6.85 -10.07
C THR A 24 -5.10 -5.96 -8.99
N ARG A 25 -4.36 -4.90 -9.35
CA ARG A 25 -3.78 -3.94 -8.39
C ARG A 25 -4.86 -3.27 -7.54
N GLN A 26 -5.93 -2.80 -8.17
CA GLN A 26 -7.08 -2.22 -7.45
C GLN A 26 -7.71 -3.23 -6.47
N SER A 27 -8.01 -4.44 -6.93
CA SER A 27 -8.60 -5.49 -6.08
C SER A 27 -7.71 -5.89 -4.90
N VAL A 28 -6.37 -5.85 -5.07
CA VAL A 28 -5.44 -6.08 -3.95
C VAL A 28 -5.55 -4.98 -2.91
N LEU A 29 -5.59 -3.72 -3.32
CA LEU A 29 -5.76 -2.59 -2.39
C LEU A 29 -7.10 -2.66 -1.65
N GLU A 30 -8.19 -2.98 -2.34
CA GLU A 30 -9.51 -3.16 -1.73
C GLU A 30 -9.46 -4.27 -0.67
N ARG A 31 -8.88 -5.44 -0.99
CA ARG A 31 -8.71 -6.54 -0.03
C ARG A 31 -7.78 -6.20 1.14
N MET A 32 -6.77 -5.37 0.92
CA MET A 32 -5.92 -4.87 2.02
C MET A 32 -6.71 -4.00 2.99
N ALA A 33 -7.57 -3.12 2.48
CA ALA A 33 -8.44 -2.29 3.30
C ALA A 33 -9.43 -3.15 4.12
N ASP A 34 -10.06 -4.14 3.48
CA ASP A 34 -10.97 -5.09 4.14
C ASP A 34 -10.26 -5.88 5.24
N ALA A 35 -9.08 -6.43 4.93
CA ALA A 35 -8.28 -7.21 5.88
C ALA A 35 -7.84 -6.37 7.09
N LEU A 36 -7.50 -5.09 6.87
CA LEU A 36 -7.12 -4.18 7.95
C LEU A 36 -8.28 -3.89 8.90
N CYS A 37 -9.52 -3.85 8.38
CA CYS A 37 -10.74 -3.61 9.16
C CYS A 37 -11.44 -4.88 9.65
N ALA A 38 -10.92 -6.07 9.35
CA ALA A 38 -11.48 -7.31 9.86
C ALA A 38 -11.39 -7.34 11.40
N PRO A 39 -12.44 -7.79 12.12
CA PRO A 39 -12.48 -7.75 13.58
C PRO A 39 -11.25 -8.37 14.25
N ASP A 40 -10.85 -9.55 13.81
CA ASP A 40 -9.69 -10.27 14.35
C ASP A 40 -8.37 -9.49 14.11
N SER A 41 -8.25 -8.83 12.95
CA SER A 41 -7.09 -7.99 12.62
C SER A 41 -7.04 -6.75 13.48
N VAL A 42 -8.18 -6.08 13.68
CA VAL A 42 -8.28 -4.89 14.53
C VAL A 42 -7.90 -5.23 15.97
N GLU A 43 -8.42 -6.34 16.51
CA GLU A 43 -8.10 -6.80 17.86
C GLU A 43 -6.60 -7.09 18.01
N ALA A 44 -6.01 -7.85 17.08
CA ALA A 44 -4.59 -8.18 17.10
C ALA A 44 -3.70 -6.93 16.98
N ILE A 45 -4.04 -5.98 16.10
CA ILE A 45 -3.31 -4.73 15.92
C ILE A 45 -3.37 -3.88 17.20
N LEU A 46 -4.55 -3.73 17.81
CA LEU A 46 -4.71 -2.93 19.03
C LEU A 46 -3.97 -3.56 20.21
N ALA A 47 -3.98 -4.89 20.34
CA ALA A 47 -3.24 -5.60 21.39
C ALA A 47 -1.73 -5.36 21.25
N ALA A 48 -1.16 -5.56 20.06
CA ALA A 48 0.27 -5.31 19.80
C ALA A 48 0.63 -3.83 20.00
N ASN A 49 -0.22 -2.91 19.55
CA ASN A 49 0.00 -1.47 19.73
C ASN A 49 -0.01 -1.04 21.20
N ALA A 50 -0.84 -1.65 22.04
CA ALA A 50 -0.84 -1.40 23.47
C ALA A 50 0.49 -1.79 24.14
N GLU A 51 1.11 -2.89 23.71
CA GLU A 51 2.44 -3.32 24.15
C GLU A 51 3.52 -2.31 23.70
N ASP A 52 3.47 -1.87 22.44
CA ASP A 52 4.40 -0.86 21.90
C ASP A 52 4.30 0.46 22.65
N ILE A 53 3.10 0.94 22.94
CA ILE A 53 2.87 2.17 23.73
C ILE A 53 3.44 2.02 25.13
N ALA A 54 3.22 0.88 25.80
CA ALA A 54 3.72 0.62 27.12
C ALA A 54 5.27 0.64 27.15
N ALA A 55 5.90 0.03 26.14
CA ALA A 55 7.35 0.00 25.97
C ALA A 55 7.93 1.39 25.64
N ALA A 56 7.21 2.21 24.87
CA ALA A 56 7.67 3.54 24.45
C ALA A 56 7.49 4.62 25.54
N LYS A 57 6.63 4.37 26.51
CA LYS A 57 6.31 5.33 27.57
C LYS A 57 7.56 5.70 28.39
N GLY A 58 7.84 7.00 28.48
CA GLY A 58 9.05 7.53 29.15
C GLY A 58 10.30 7.56 28.27
N HIS A 59 10.25 7.00 27.04
CA HIS A 59 11.35 7.03 26.08
C HIS A 59 11.10 8.01 24.92
N ILE A 60 9.84 8.36 24.67
CA ILE A 60 9.45 9.33 23.65
C ILE A 60 8.49 10.37 24.23
N SER A 61 8.32 11.51 23.54
CA SER A 61 7.42 12.58 24.00
C SER A 61 5.95 12.17 23.92
N ASP A 62 5.08 12.84 24.69
CA ASP A 62 3.63 12.58 24.68
C ASP A 62 3.01 12.78 23.28
N VAL A 63 3.52 13.74 22.50
CA VAL A 63 3.10 13.96 21.10
C VAL A 63 3.43 12.75 20.21
N MET A 64 4.60 12.14 20.44
CA MET A 64 5.00 10.94 19.69
C MET A 64 4.23 9.71 20.16
N LEU A 65 3.88 9.62 21.46
CA LEU A 65 3.00 8.57 21.98
C LEU A 65 1.61 8.66 21.36
N ASP A 66 1.03 9.86 21.23
CA ASP A 66 -0.27 10.03 20.56
C ASP A 66 -0.22 9.60 19.08
N ARG A 67 0.89 9.91 18.38
CA ARG A 67 1.08 9.46 16.99
C ARG A 67 1.28 7.96 16.86
N LEU A 68 1.89 7.31 17.85
CA LEU A 68 2.05 5.86 17.90
C LEU A 68 0.72 5.16 18.20
N ALA A 69 -0.15 5.77 19.01
CA ALA A 69 -1.39 5.16 19.46
C ALA A 69 -2.37 4.91 18.31
N LEU A 70 -2.86 3.69 18.19
CA LEU A 70 -3.92 3.30 17.26
C LEU A 70 -5.25 3.18 18.01
N THR A 71 -6.32 3.51 17.31
CA THR A 71 -7.70 3.28 17.72
C THR A 71 -8.45 2.63 16.55
N PRO A 72 -9.62 2.02 16.78
CA PRO A 72 -10.44 1.50 15.68
C PRO A 72 -10.71 2.55 14.60
N GLU A 73 -10.95 3.81 15.00
CA GLU A 73 -11.20 4.93 14.08
C GLU A 73 -9.93 5.28 13.26
N ARG A 74 -8.75 5.27 13.88
CA ARG A 74 -7.48 5.49 13.17
C ARG A 74 -7.18 4.36 12.19
N ILE A 75 -7.46 3.11 12.55
CA ILE A 75 -7.34 1.95 11.64
C ILE A 75 -8.33 2.10 10.48
N GLY A 76 -9.58 2.46 10.74
CA GLY A 76 -10.58 2.74 9.70
C GLY A 76 -10.16 3.87 8.76
N ALA A 77 -9.54 4.94 9.28
CA ALA A 77 -8.99 6.02 8.47
C ALA A 77 -7.83 5.55 7.57
N MET A 78 -6.98 4.64 8.06
CA MET A 78 -5.91 4.03 7.24
C MET A 78 -6.50 3.21 6.09
N ALA A 79 -7.52 2.38 6.36
CA ALA A 79 -8.22 1.61 5.34
C ALA A 79 -8.89 2.51 4.30
N LYS A 80 -9.53 3.61 4.74
CA LYS A 80 -10.09 4.62 3.83
C LYS A 80 -9.01 5.23 2.92
N GLY A 81 -7.83 5.57 3.45
CA GLY A 81 -6.70 6.05 2.65
C GLY A 81 -6.26 5.05 1.58
N ILE A 82 -6.26 3.75 1.89
CA ILE A 82 -5.98 2.69 0.90
C ILE A 82 -7.04 2.68 -0.21
N LEU A 83 -8.32 2.80 0.14
CA LEU A 83 -9.42 2.84 -0.85
C LEU A 83 -9.36 4.11 -1.72
N GLU A 84 -8.97 5.24 -1.16
CA GLU A 84 -8.75 6.48 -1.94
C GLU A 84 -7.64 6.28 -2.97
N VAL A 85 -6.55 5.59 -2.62
CA VAL A 85 -5.49 5.22 -3.58
C VAL A 85 -6.00 4.23 -4.63
N ALA A 86 -6.82 3.23 -4.23
CA ALA A 86 -7.40 2.27 -5.15
C ALA A 86 -8.32 2.92 -6.22
N ALA A 87 -8.95 4.05 -5.88
CA ALA A 87 -9.81 4.81 -6.78
C ALA A 87 -9.04 5.70 -7.77
N LEU A 88 -7.73 5.90 -7.59
CA LEU A 88 -6.93 6.69 -8.51
C LEU A 88 -6.73 5.96 -9.85
N PRO A 89 -6.58 6.70 -10.97
CA PRO A 89 -6.18 6.12 -12.24
C PRO A 89 -4.83 5.39 -12.09
N ASP A 90 -4.76 4.16 -12.61
CA ASP A 90 -3.50 3.40 -12.62
C ASP A 90 -2.52 4.03 -13.63
N PRO A 91 -1.35 4.51 -13.21
CA PRO A 91 -0.38 5.12 -14.11
C PRO A 91 0.41 4.11 -14.94
N VAL A 92 0.40 2.82 -14.56
CA VAL A 92 1.20 1.79 -15.23
C VAL A 92 0.65 1.49 -16.61
N GLY A 93 1.50 1.66 -17.63
CA GLY A 93 1.13 1.47 -19.03
C GLY A 93 0.33 2.63 -19.64
N ALA A 94 0.15 3.74 -18.92
CA ALA A 94 -0.52 4.92 -19.46
C ALA A 94 0.26 5.44 -20.67
N VAL A 95 -0.43 5.65 -21.80
CA VAL A 95 0.16 6.24 -23.01
C VAL A 95 0.27 7.75 -22.84
N LEU A 96 1.49 8.24 -22.71
CA LEU A 96 1.79 9.66 -22.49
C LEU A 96 1.87 10.43 -23.82
N ASN A 97 2.29 9.77 -24.89
CA ASN A 97 2.34 10.32 -26.24
C ASN A 97 2.26 9.19 -27.25
N ARG A 98 1.61 9.43 -28.39
CA ARG A 98 1.50 8.50 -29.52
C ARG A 98 1.73 9.26 -30.83
N VAL A 99 2.62 8.74 -31.65
CA VAL A 99 2.93 9.30 -32.97
C VAL A 99 2.86 8.17 -34.01
N GLU A 100 2.06 8.37 -35.04
CA GLU A 100 2.01 7.49 -36.19
C GLU A 100 2.84 8.09 -37.33
N ARG A 101 3.74 7.31 -37.87
CA ARG A 101 4.62 7.73 -38.98
C ARG A 101 3.97 7.40 -40.33
N PRO A 102 4.34 8.11 -41.43
CA PRO A 102 3.78 7.86 -42.76
C PRO A 102 3.96 6.42 -43.28
N ASN A 103 4.95 5.69 -42.77
CA ASN A 103 5.20 4.29 -43.10
C ASN A 103 4.38 3.30 -42.27
N GLY A 104 3.41 3.77 -41.45
CA GLY A 104 2.55 2.96 -40.59
C GLY A 104 3.19 2.57 -39.24
N LEU A 105 4.42 3.01 -38.93
CA LEU A 105 5.04 2.78 -37.63
C LEU A 105 4.34 3.61 -36.55
N VAL A 106 3.90 2.96 -35.50
CA VAL A 106 3.34 3.61 -34.29
C VAL A 106 4.39 3.62 -33.18
N ILE A 107 4.68 4.82 -32.68
CA ILE A 107 5.61 5.02 -31.58
C ILE A 107 4.81 5.56 -30.38
N GLU A 108 4.91 4.88 -29.25
CA GLU A 108 4.25 5.28 -28.01
C GLU A 108 5.27 5.52 -26.90
N LYS A 109 5.08 6.62 -26.16
CA LYS A 109 5.74 6.87 -24.88
C LYS A 109 4.79 6.44 -23.77
N THR A 110 5.14 5.39 -23.04
CA THR A 110 4.31 4.82 -21.98
C THR A 110 4.97 4.96 -20.63
N ALA A 111 4.15 5.07 -19.58
CA ALA A 111 4.62 4.99 -18.20
C ALA A 111 4.95 3.53 -17.86
N VAL A 112 6.09 3.32 -17.20
CA VAL A 112 6.55 2.01 -16.73
C VAL A 112 6.42 1.92 -15.21
N PRO A 113 6.28 0.69 -14.64
CA PRO A 113 6.22 0.47 -13.20
C PRO A 113 7.51 0.90 -12.49
#